data_b859ee754c60c54a22bef612b86b5d2e
#
_entry.id   b859ee754c60c54a22bef612b86b5d2e
#
_cell.length_a   1.000
_cell.length_b   1.000
_cell.length_c   1.000
_cell.angle_alpha   90.00
_cell.angle_beta   90.00
_cell.angle_gamma   90.00
#
_symmetry.space_group_name_H-M   'P 1'
#
loop_
_entity.id
_entity.type
_entity.pdbx_description
1 polymer ?
#
loop_
_entity_poly.entity_id
_entity_poly.type
_entity_poly.pdbx_seq_one_letter_code
_entity_poly.pdbx_strand_id
1 'polypeptide(L)'
;MNFSSVWLRSFRVLLFPFAVLYGIAIKIRNYLYDNEIIQSIEFNFPVICIGNISVGGTGKSPMVEYLLRLLMHRYKTATLSRGYKRKTIGYVLADDKTTALDIGDEPMQFHLKFPEVTVAVGEERAITIPQLLFDHPETDVIILDDALQHRAIKAGFNILLTDYNNLFTRDMFLPTGDLRDSRSSYKRADIIIVTKCSDNFSGAQKEQITAEIKPTARQQLFFTGIRYGAPCHIITRGIKRMSKETEVL
;
A
#
# COMPACT_ATOMS: atom_id res chain seq x y z
N MET A 1 18.33 -22.97 2.54
CA MET A 1 18.67 -22.14 1.36
C MET A 1 17.89 -22.67 0.17
N ASN A 2 16.86 -21.96 -0.30
CA ASN A 2 16.04 -22.41 -1.43
C ASN A 2 16.81 -22.20 -2.74
N PHE A 3 17.28 -23.26 -3.35
CA PHE A 3 18.01 -23.28 -4.63
C PHE A 3 17.24 -22.57 -5.76
N SER A 4 15.92 -22.63 -5.75
CA SER A 4 15.03 -21.95 -6.71
C SER A 4 15.17 -20.42 -6.70
N SER A 5 15.47 -19.80 -5.56
CA SER A 5 15.57 -18.34 -5.44
C SER A 5 16.86 -17.77 -6.06
N VAL A 6 17.95 -18.52 -6.05
CA VAL A 6 19.24 -18.07 -6.61
C VAL A 6 19.21 -18.14 -8.13
N TRP A 7 18.68 -19.21 -8.72
CA TRP A 7 18.53 -19.36 -10.17
C TRP A 7 17.58 -18.31 -10.76
N LEU A 8 16.45 -18.06 -10.10
CA LEU A 8 15.51 -17.02 -10.52
C LEU A 8 16.13 -15.61 -10.48
N ARG A 9 16.95 -15.30 -9.48
CA ARG A 9 17.66 -14.02 -9.41
C ARG A 9 18.70 -13.89 -10.52
N SER A 10 19.45 -14.94 -10.82
CA SER A 10 20.43 -14.94 -11.93
C SER A 10 19.75 -14.74 -13.28
N PHE A 11 18.59 -15.35 -13.50
CA PHE A 11 17.83 -15.19 -14.74
C PHE A 11 17.26 -13.76 -14.90
N ARG A 12 16.84 -13.12 -13.80
CA ARG A 12 16.36 -11.75 -13.81
C ARG A 12 17.41 -10.73 -14.25
N VAL A 13 18.70 -11.01 -14.07
CA VAL A 13 19.79 -10.14 -14.53
C VAL A 13 19.83 -10.07 -16.06
N LEU A 14 19.48 -11.13 -16.76
CA LEU A 14 19.38 -11.13 -18.24
C LEU A 14 18.29 -10.17 -18.73
N LEU A 15 17.32 -9.83 -17.90
CA LEU A 15 16.24 -8.91 -18.21
C LEU A 15 16.62 -7.43 -17.96
N PHE A 16 17.89 -7.16 -17.60
CA PHE A 16 18.37 -5.80 -17.30
C PHE A 16 18.08 -4.78 -18.40
N PRO A 17 18.23 -5.07 -19.72
CA PRO A 17 17.89 -4.11 -20.77
C PRO A 17 16.41 -3.67 -20.70
N PHE A 18 15.50 -4.60 -20.39
CA PHE A 18 14.08 -4.29 -20.22
C PHE A 18 13.81 -3.43 -18.98
N ALA A 19 14.56 -3.67 -17.90
CA ALA A 19 14.47 -2.85 -16.69
C ALA A 19 14.92 -1.40 -16.94
N VAL A 20 15.93 -1.22 -17.80
CA VAL A 20 16.38 0.12 -18.22
C VAL A 20 15.27 0.84 -19.02
N LEU A 21 14.67 0.17 -20.00
CA LEU A 21 13.57 0.73 -20.79
C LEU A 21 12.36 1.07 -19.91
N TYR A 22 11.98 0.16 -19.01
CA TYR A 22 10.93 0.40 -18.03
C TYR A 22 11.24 1.61 -17.14
N GLY A 23 12.49 1.69 -16.63
CA GLY A 23 12.95 2.82 -15.82
C GLY A 23 12.90 4.16 -16.54
N ILE A 24 13.25 4.18 -17.86
CA ILE A 24 13.14 5.37 -18.70
C ILE A 24 11.67 5.78 -18.84
N ALA A 25 10.77 4.86 -19.15
CA ALA A 25 9.34 5.13 -19.26
C ALA A 25 8.76 5.70 -17.96
N ILE A 26 9.11 5.12 -16.81
CA ILE A 26 8.70 5.63 -15.50
C ILE A 26 9.26 7.02 -15.22
N LYS A 27 10.53 7.29 -15.55
CA LYS A 27 11.12 8.61 -15.37
C LYS A 27 10.45 9.67 -16.24
N ILE A 28 10.17 9.35 -17.51
CA ILE A 28 9.44 10.26 -18.42
C ILE A 28 8.05 10.53 -17.86
N ARG A 29 7.31 9.50 -17.49
CA ARG A 29 5.98 9.65 -16.87
C ARG A 29 6.03 10.55 -15.63
N ASN A 30 6.99 10.32 -14.75
CA ASN A 30 7.14 11.12 -13.52
C ASN A 30 7.50 12.57 -13.87
N TYR A 31 8.39 12.80 -14.83
CA TYR A 31 8.75 14.14 -15.33
C TYR A 31 7.52 14.90 -15.84
N LEU A 32 6.65 14.24 -16.61
CA LEU A 32 5.43 14.86 -17.16
C LEU A 32 4.47 15.32 -16.05
N TYR A 33 4.33 14.53 -14.99
CA TYR A 33 3.52 14.91 -13.83
C TYR A 33 4.22 15.97 -12.95
N ASP A 34 5.54 15.85 -12.74
CA ASP A 34 6.29 16.77 -11.87
C ASP A 34 6.34 18.19 -12.46
N ASN A 35 6.25 18.32 -13.80
CA ASN A 35 6.17 19.59 -14.51
C ASN A 35 4.74 19.98 -14.90
N GLU A 36 3.72 19.33 -14.34
CA GLU A 36 2.30 19.61 -14.57
C GLU A 36 1.84 19.55 -16.04
N ILE A 37 2.63 18.88 -16.92
CA ILE A 37 2.26 18.61 -18.32
C ILE A 37 1.06 17.65 -18.34
N ILE A 38 1.07 16.66 -17.46
CA ILE A 38 -0.09 15.83 -17.13
C ILE A 38 -0.60 16.28 -15.78
N GLN A 39 -1.85 16.72 -15.73
CA GLN A 39 -2.47 17.23 -14.51
C GLN A 39 -2.87 16.10 -13.57
N SER A 40 -2.74 16.36 -12.28
CA SER A 40 -3.28 15.53 -11.20
C SER A 40 -4.50 16.24 -10.60
N ILE A 41 -5.54 15.47 -10.29
CA ILE A 41 -6.72 15.99 -9.60
C ILE A 41 -6.43 16.03 -8.10
N GLU A 42 -6.61 17.19 -7.50
CA GLU A 42 -6.56 17.40 -6.06
C GLU A 42 -7.98 17.58 -5.53
N PHE A 43 -8.30 16.90 -4.45
CA PHE A 43 -9.61 17.01 -3.81
C PHE A 43 -9.50 17.92 -2.59
N ASN A 44 -10.43 18.85 -2.45
CA ASN A 44 -10.58 19.62 -1.20
C ASN A 44 -11.27 18.76 -0.13
N PHE A 45 -10.67 17.61 0.13
CA PHE A 45 -11.17 16.57 1.02
C PHE A 45 -10.00 15.78 1.60
N PRO A 46 -10.02 15.34 2.87
CA PRO A 46 -8.97 14.56 3.47
C PRO A 46 -8.79 13.19 2.80
N VAL A 47 -7.71 13.03 2.06
CA VAL A 47 -7.32 11.77 1.41
C VAL A 47 -5.94 11.37 1.89
N ILE A 48 -5.84 10.19 2.51
CA ILE A 48 -4.59 9.58 2.96
C ILE A 48 -4.23 8.44 2.00
N CYS A 49 -3.08 8.54 1.36
CA CYS A 49 -2.58 7.50 0.48
C CYS A 49 -1.55 6.63 1.18
N ILE A 50 -1.77 5.32 1.21
CA ILE A 50 -0.79 4.32 1.65
C ILE A 50 -0.30 3.58 0.43
N GLY A 51 1.02 3.39 0.33
CA GLY A 51 1.57 2.62 -0.77
C GLY A 51 3.05 2.32 -0.60
N ASN A 52 3.61 1.69 -1.62
CA ASN A 52 5.04 1.39 -1.71
C ASN A 52 5.50 1.58 -3.15
N ILE A 53 6.79 1.70 -3.39
CA ILE A 53 7.37 1.86 -4.73
C ILE A 53 8.01 0.57 -5.25
N SER A 54 7.97 -0.52 -4.48
CA SER A 54 8.40 -1.86 -4.89
C SER A 54 7.19 -2.79 -4.95
N VAL A 55 7.24 -3.84 -5.77
CA VAL A 55 6.27 -4.94 -5.69
C VAL A 55 6.55 -5.79 -4.46
N GLY A 56 5.53 -6.48 -3.96
CA GLY A 56 5.63 -7.39 -2.82
C GLY A 56 4.93 -6.89 -1.56
N GLY A 57 4.96 -7.71 -0.55
CA GLY A 57 4.25 -7.49 0.71
C GLY A 57 5.02 -6.57 1.65
N THR A 58 4.94 -5.26 1.48
CA THR A 58 5.58 -4.27 2.36
C THR A 58 4.78 -3.96 3.63
N GLY A 59 3.69 -4.69 3.91
CA GLY A 59 2.86 -4.46 5.09
C GLY A 59 1.77 -3.40 4.89
N LYS A 60 1.28 -3.19 3.65
CA LYS A 60 0.20 -2.24 3.37
C LYS A 60 -1.08 -2.56 4.14
N SER A 61 -1.63 -3.77 3.99
CA SER A 61 -2.89 -4.16 4.64
C SER A 61 -2.84 -4.01 6.16
N PRO A 62 -1.79 -4.46 6.90
CA PRO A 62 -1.64 -4.15 8.32
C PRO A 62 -1.59 -2.65 8.64
N MET A 63 -0.98 -1.84 7.77
CA MET A 63 -0.91 -0.39 7.97
C MET A 63 -2.27 0.29 7.75
N VAL A 64 -3.02 -0.14 6.72
CA VAL A 64 -4.42 0.30 6.53
C VAL A 64 -5.24 -0.03 7.77
N GLU A 65 -5.18 -1.27 8.27
CA GLU A 65 -5.88 -1.65 9.49
C GLU A 65 -5.48 -0.83 10.72
N TYR A 66 -4.19 -0.50 10.85
CA TYR A 66 -3.71 0.36 11.93
C TYR A 66 -4.34 1.74 11.86
N LEU A 67 -4.36 2.35 10.67
CA LEU A 67 -4.98 3.67 10.47
C LEU A 67 -6.50 3.62 10.66
N LEU A 68 -7.16 2.57 10.19
CA LEU A 68 -8.60 2.39 10.44
C LEU A 68 -8.91 2.41 11.93
N ARG A 69 -8.18 1.63 12.74
CA ARG A 69 -8.35 1.63 14.21
C ARG A 69 -8.06 2.97 14.85
N LEU A 70 -7.12 3.73 14.31
CA LEU A 70 -6.77 5.06 14.82
C LEU A 70 -7.84 6.11 14.52
N LEU A 71 -8.47 6.02 13.34
CA LEU A 71 -9.34 7.07 12.82
C LEU A 71 -10.83 6.78 13.05
N MET A 72 -11.30 5.53 12.93
CA MET A 72 -12.71 5.17 12.91
C MET A 72 -13.51 5.59 14.15
N HIS A 73 -12.85 5.79 15.29
CA HIS A 73 -13.52 6.24 16.52
C HIS A 73 -13.84 7.75 16.54
N ARG A 74 -13.23 8.52 15.65
CA ARG A 74 -13.37 9.98 15.60
C ARG A 74 -13.90 10.49 14.28
N TYR A 75 -13.73 9.73 13.21
CA TYR A 75 -14.02 10.13 11.84
C TYR A 75 -14.79 9.03 11.13
N LYS A 76 -15.77 9.42 10.32
CA LYS A 76 -16.40 8.52 9.36
C LYS A 76 -15.40 8.21 8.26
N THR A 77 -14.79 7.05 8.37
CA THR A 77 -13.64 6.64 7.55
C THR A 77 -14.09 5.73 6.42
N ALA A 78 -13.60 5.98 5.22
CA ALA A 78 -13.75 5.09 4.08
C ALA A 78 -12.39 4.55 3.60
N THR A 79 -12.40 3.36 3.02
CA THR A 79 -11.25 2.82 2.28
C THR A 79 -11.58 2.71 0.81
N LEU A 80 -10.61 3.03 -0.03
CA LEU A 80 -10.73 2.88 -1.47
C LEU A 80 -9.48 2.20 -2.03
N SER A 81 -9.68 1.05 -2.63
CA SER A 81 -8.62 0.28 -3.28
C SER A 81 -8.95 -0.05 -4.74
N ARG A 82 -8.05 -0.73 -5.45
CA ARG A 82 -8.31 -1.18 -6.82
C ARG A 82 -9.21 -2.42 -6.87
N GLY A 83 -9.21 -3.22 -5.81
CA GLY A 83 -9.85 -4.53 -5.82
C GLY A 83 -9.06 -5.53 -6.66
N TYR A 84 -7.87 -5.92 -6.19
CA TYR A 84 -7.03 -6.88 -6.91
C TYR A 84 -7.71 -8.24 -7.04
N LYS A 85 -7.70 -8.82 -8.25
CA LYS A 85 -8.34 -10.10 -8.62
C LYS A 85 -9.87 -10.16 -8.50
N ARG A 86 -10.57 -9.03 -8.32
CA ARG A 86 -12.02 -8.99 -8.38
C ARG A 86 -12.53 -9.28 -9.80
N LYS A 87 -13.77 -9.74 -9.91
CA LYS A 87 -14.44 -9.99 -11.19
C LYS A 87 -15.24 -8.80 -11.70
N THR A 88 -15.60 -7.87 -10.82
CA THR A 88 -16.35 -6.66 -11.16
C THR A 88 -15.43 -5.60 -11.77
N ILE A 89 -16.01 -4.63 -12.47
CA ILE A 89 -15.33 -3.50 -13.11
C ILE A 89 -15.99 -2.21 -12.63
N GLY A 90 -15.22 -1.12 -12.55
CA GLY A 90 -15.70 0.19 -12.16
C GLY A 90 -15.84 0.34 -10.64
N TYR A 91 -16.66 1.27 -10.21
CA TYR A 91 -16.94 1.51 -8.80
C TYR A 91 -17.85 0.45 -8.21
N VAL A 92 -17.46 -0.12 -7.09
CA VAL A 92 -18.28 -1.04 -6.30
C VAL A 92 -18.15 -0.65 -4.83
N LEU A 93 -19.28 -0.42 -4.20
CA LEU A 93 -19.41 -0.20 -2.76
C LEU A 93 -19.73 -1.55 -2.10
N ALA A 94 -19.03 -1.88 -1.01
CA ALA A 94 -19.30 -3.11 -0.26
C ALA A 94 -20.58 -2.99 0.54
N ASP A 95 -21.40 -4.04 0.50
CA ASP A 95 -22.61 -4.23 1.29
C ASP A 95 -22.65 -5.62 1.92
N ASP A 96 -23.74 -5.95 2.62
CA ASP A 96 -23.92 -7.23 3.31
C ASP A 96 -23.92 -8.47 2.37
N LYS A 97 -24.12 -8.27 1.06
CA LYS A 97 -24.15 -9.34 0.04
C LYS A 97 -22.82 -9.44 -0.71
N THR A 98 -21.94 -8.48 -0.52
CA THR A 98 -20.67 -8.39 -1.22
C THR A 98 -19.75 -9.54 -0.84
N THR A 99 -19.07 -10.10 -1.83
CA THR A 99 -18.09 -11.18 -1.66
C THR A 99 -16.68 -10.73 -2.06
N ALA A 100 -15.67 -11.53 -1.73
CA ALA A 100 -14.30 -11.30 -2.18
C ALA A 100 -14.16 -11.32 -3.72
N LEU A 101 -15.06 -11.99 -4.44
CA LEU A 101 -15.09 -11.97 -5.90
C LEU A 101 -15.52 -10.61 -6.46
N ASP A 102 -16.29 -9.85 -5.69
CA ASP A 102 -16.83 -8.57 -6.12
C ASP A 102 -15.86 -7.41 -5.84
N ILE A 103 -15.12 -7.45 -4.73
CA ILE A 103 -14.26 -6.34 -4.30
C ILE A 103 -12.78 -6.73 -4.12
N GLY A 104 -12.43 -8.01 -4.12
CA GLY A 104 -11.08 -8.53 -3.86
C GLY A 104 -10.87 -8.91 -2.39
N ASP A 105 -9.84 -9.70 -2.12
CA ASP A 105 -9.59 -10.30 -0.80
C ASP A 105 -9.29 -9.26 0.28
N GLU A 106 -8.39 -8.29 0.00
CA GLU A 106 -7.99 -7.28 0.97
C GLU A 106 -9.13 -6.33 1.36
N PRO A 107 -9.89 -5.73 0.41
CA PRO A 107 -11.07 -4.93 0.76
C PRO A 107 -12.13 -5.75 1.52
N MET A 108 -12.34 -7.01 1.14
CA MET A 108 -13.28 -7.88 1.85
C MET A 108 -12.85 -8.13 3.30
N GLN A 109 -11.55 -8.27 3.56
CA GLN A 109 -11.02 -8.37 4.91
C GLN A 109 -11.32 -7.11 5.73
N PHE A 110 -11.16 -5.92 5.15
CA PHE A 110 -11.50 -4.66 5.82
C PHE A 110 -13.00 -4.56 6.10
N HIS A 111 -13.84 -4.90 5.12
CA HIS A 111 -15.30 -4.89 5.27
C HIS A 111 -15.78 -5.78 6.41
N LEU A 112 -15.29 -7.02 6.48
CA LEU A 112 -15.66 -7.97 7.55
C LEU A 112 -15.10 -7.57 8.93
N LYS A 113 -13.91 -6.97 8.95
CA LYS A 113 -13.21 -6.67 10.20
C LYS A 113 -13.62 -5.34 10.82
N PHE A 114 -14.05 -4.40 10.01
CA PHE A 114 -14.43 -3.04 10.40
C PHE A 114 -15.81 -2.66 9.83
N PRO A 115 -16.91 -3.18 10.42
CA PRO A 115 -18.27 -2.94 9.88
C PRO A 115 -18.69 -1.47 9.85
N GLU A 116 -18.03 -0.61 10.63
CA GLU A 116 -18.31 0.84 10.70
C GLU A 116 -17.59 1.64 9.60
N VAL A 117 -16.70 0.97 8.83
CA VAL A 117 -15.90 1.59 7.78
C VAL A 117 -16.55 1.36 6.43
N THR A 118 -16.73 2.42 5.67
CA THR A 118 -17.17 2.31 4.27
C THR A 118 -16.05 1.75 3.42
N VAL A 119 -16.30 0.65 2.72
CA VAL A 119 -15.31 -0.01 1.86
C VAL A 119 -15.75 0.07 0.41
N ALA A 120 -14.93 0.67 -0.43
CA ALA A 120 -15.18 0.78 -1.86
C ALA A 120 -13.98 0.36 -2.68
N VAL A 121 -14.22 -0.03 -3.91
CA VAL A 121 -13.19 -0.37 -4.88
C VAL A 121 -13.48 0.29 -6.23
N GLY A 122 -12.42 0.56 -6.99
CA GLY A 122 -12.52 1.11 -8.34
C GLY A 122 -11.15 1.35 -8.95
N GLU A 123 -11.02 1.24 -10.26
CA GLU A 123 -9.77 1.40 -10.98
C GLU A 123 -9.36 2.88 -11.08
N GLU A 124 -10.33 3.74 -11.39
CA GLU A 124 -10.13 5.17 -11.64
C GLU A 124 -10.50 6.01 -10.40
N ARG A 125 -9.49 6.28 -9.54
CA ARG A 125 -9.70 7.02 -8.28
C ARG A 125 -10.29 8.42 -8.51
N ALA A 126 -9.98 9.05 -9.63
CA ALA A 126 -10.50 10.37 -10.00
C ALA A 126 -12.03 10.39 -10.14
N ILE A 127 -12.62 9.27 -10.55
CA ILE A 127 -14.08 9.08 -10.69
C ILE A 127 -14.65 8.49 -9.40
N THR A 128 -13.94 7.52 -8.82
CA THR A 128 -14.43 6.73 -7.70
C THR A 128 -14.55 7.54 -6.40
N ILE A 129 -13.61 8.49 -6.16
CA ILE A 129 -13.66 9.35 -4.96
C ILE A 129 -14.92 10.21 -4.95
N PRO A 130 -15.25 10.99 -6.01
CA PRO A 130 -16.50 11.76 -6.05
C PRO A 130 -17.75 10.91 -5.89
N GLN A 131 -17.77 9.71 -6.50
CA GLN A 131 -18.92 8.81 -6.40
C GLN A 131 -19.09 8.26 -4.99
N LEU A 132 -18.00 7.87 -4.31
CA LEU A 132 -18.05 7.47 -2.91
C LEU A 132 -18.58 8.59 -2.01
N LEU A 133 -18.12 9.83 -2.21
CA LEU A 133 -18.57 10.98 -1.44
C LEU A 133 -20.03 11.38 -1.75
N PHE A 134 -20.52 11.08 -2.95
CA PHE A 134 -21.92 11.26 -3.31
C PHE A 134 -22.81 10.23 -2.60
N ASP A 135 -22.39 8.95 -2.57
CA ASP A 135 -23.13 7.87 -1.91
C ASP A 135 -23.05 7.96 -0.37
N HIS A 136 -21.91 8.46 0.15
CA HIS A 136 -21.62 8.60 1.58
C HIS A 136 -21.12 10.01 1.91
N PRO A 137 -22.01 11.02 1.88
CA PRO A 137 -21.64 12.42 2.13
C PRO A 137 -21.16 12.69 3.56
N GLU A 138 -21.46 11.77 4.49
CA GLU A 138 -21.00 11.82 5.89
C GLU A 138 -19.53 11.41 6.05
N THR A 139 -18.85 10.94 5.01
CA THR A 139 -17.44 10.53 5.08
C THR A 139 -16.55 11.72 5.45
N ASP A 140 -15.67 11.54 6.43
CA ASP A 140 -14.71 12.56 6.86
C ASP A 140 -13.32 12.38 6.25
N VAL A 141 -12.91 11.13 5.98
CA VAL A 141 -11.58 10.80 5.47
C VAL A 141 -11.60 9.54 4.60
N ILE A 142 -10.84 9.56 3.51
CA ILE A 142 -10.64 8.39 2.63
C ILE A 142 -9.21 7.90 2.75
N ILE A 143 -9.03 6.60 3.02
CA ILE A 143 -7.74 5.92 2.96
C ILE A 143 -7.64 5.21 1.60
N LEU A 144 -6.68 5.61 0.78
CA LEU A 144 -6.36 4.96 -0.49
C LEU A 144 -5.31 3.89 -0.27
N ASP A 145 -5.66 2.65 -0.54
CA ASP A 145 -4.73 1.54 -0.50
C ASP A 145 -4.05 1.33 -1.86
N ASP A 146 -2.71 1.23 -1.80
CA ASP A 146 -1.81 1.00 -2.94
C ASP A 146 -1.95 2.02 -4.08
N ALA A 147 -2.00 3.32 -3.74
CA ALA A 147 -2.25 4.36 -4.71
C ALA A 147 -1.08 5.33 -4.99
N LEU A 148 0.12 5.14 -4.41
CA LEU A 148 1.27 6.03 -4.61
C LEU A 148 1.71 6.17 -6.09
N GLN A 149 1.49 5.15 -6.93
CA GLN A 149 1.76 5.19 -8.36
C GLN A 149 0.63 5.83 -9.17
N HIS A 150 -0.54 6.03 -8.56
CA HIS A 150 -1.72 6.55 -9.26
C HIS A 150 -1.70 8.08 -9.28
N ARG A 151 -0.77 8.64 -10.08
CA ARG A 151 -0.48 10.08 -10.13
C ARG A 151 -1.59 10.95 -10.72
N ALA A 152 -2.62 10.34 -11.30
CA ALA A 152 -3.81 11.09 -11.75
C ALA A 152 -4.54 11.78 -10.61
N ILE A 153 -4.31 11.35 -9.35
CA ILE A 153 -4.79 12.02 -8.15
C ILE A 153 -3.62 12.45 -7.28
N LYS A 154 -3.80 13.56 -6.57
CA LYS A 154 -2.88 14.07 -5.56
C LYS A 154 -3.57 13.96 -4.20
N ALA A 155 -3.14 12.97 -3.40
CA ALA A 155 -3.63 12.83 -2.03
C ALA A 155 -3.05 13.93 -1.15
N GLY A 156 -3.84 14.38 -0.17
CA GLY A 156 -3.41 15.39 0.79
C GLY A 156 -2.33 14.91 1.75
N PHE A 157 -2.24 13.57 1.97
CA PHE A 157 -1.22 12.97 2.85
C PHE A 157 -0.77 11.62 2.32
N ASN A 158 0.54 11.41 2.21
CA ASN A 158 1.13 10.23 1.59
C ASN A 158 2.02 9.46 2.56
N ILE A 159 1.77 8.17 2.73
CA ILE A 159 2.55 7.26 3.55
C ILE A 159 3.23 6.22 2.65
N LEU A 160 4.55 6.26 2.61
CA LEU A 160 5.37 5.30 1.89
C LEU A 160 5.84 4.19 2.82
N LEU A 161 5.57 2.95 2.45
CA LEU A 161 6.08 1.77 3.15
C LEU A 161 7.28 1.17 2.41
N THR A 162 8.29 0.74 3.17
CA THR A 162 9.41 -0.04 2.66
C THR A 162 9.75 -1.17 3.63
N ASP A 163 10.05 -2.35 3.10
CA ASP A 163 10.43 -3.51 3.90
C ASP A 163 11.86 -3.37 4.38
N TYR A 164 12.13 -3.60 5.65
CA TYR A 164 13.49 -3.59 6.24
C TYR A 164 14.46 -4.52 5.50
N ASN A 165 13.99 -5.70 5.10
CA ASN A 165 14.81 -6.69 4.40
C ASN A 165 14.99 -6.37 2.91
N ASN A 166 14.16 -5.49 2.35
CA ASN A 166 14.20 -5.10 0.94
C ASN A 166 13.89 -3.61 0.79
N LEU A 167 14.83 -2.75 1.23
CA LEU A 167 14.70 -1.32 1.10
C LEU A 167 14.67 -0.89 -0.37
N PHE A 168 13.76 0.01 -0.70
CA PHE A 168 13.63 0.54 -2.08
C PHE A 168 14.93 1.20 -2.58
N THR A 169 15.80 1.65 -1.68
CA THR A 169 17.09 2.27 -2.00
C THR A 169 18.07 1.28 -2.64
N ARG A 170 17.94 -0.01 -2.35
CA ARG A 170 18.83 -1.10 -2.79
C ARG A 170 18.33 -1.87 -3.99
N ASP A 171 17.09 -1.61 -4.42
CA ASP A 171 16.41 -2.43 -5.42
C ASP A 171 16.52 -1.81 -6.82
N MET A 172 16.30 -2.62 -7.85
CA MET A 172 16.29 -2.24 -9.26
C MET A 172 14.87 -2.21 -9.81
N PHE A 173 14.70 -1.57 -10.98
CA PHE A 173 13.43 -1.60 -11.70
C PHE A 173 13.03 -3.01 -12.14
N LEU A 174 11.72 -3.22 -12.22
CA LEU A 174 11.16 -4.39 -12.90
C LEU A 174 11.68 -4.47 -14.34
N PRO A 175 11.92 -5.67 -14.88
CA PRO A 175 11.75 -7.01 -14.24
C PRO A 175 13.01 -7.51 -13.50
N THR A 176 14.12 -6.78 -13.53
CA THR A 176 15.38 -7.21 -12.88
C THR A 176 15.27 -7.16 -11.36
N GLY A 177 14.76 -6.08 -10.80
CA GLY A 177 14.43 -5.92 -9.37
C GLY A 177 12.92 -5.88 -9.17
N ASP A 178 12.48 -5.27 -8.07
CA ASP A 178 11.09 -5.18 -7.66
C ASP A 178 10.55 -3.74 -7.68
N LEU A 179 11.37 -2.74 -8.11
CA LEU A 179 10.88 -1.37 -8.20
C LEU A 179 9.87 -1.20 -9.33
N ARG A 180 8.68 -0.73 -8.98
CA ARG A 180 7.60 -0.36 -9.91
C ARG A 180 7.49 1.16 -10.11
N ASP A 181 8.26 1.95 -9.34
CA ASP A 181 8.38 3.40 -9.51
C ASP A 181 9.83 3.83 -9.23
N SER A 182 10.18 5.08 -9.59
CA SER A 182 11.51 5.63 -9.35
C SER A 182 11.83 5.68 -7.85
N ARG A 183 13.09 5.42 -7.50
CA ARG A 183 13.56 5.64 -6.13
C ARG A 183 13.28 7.05 -5.65
N SER A 184 13.43 8.07 -6.50
CA SER A 184 13.15 9.47 -6.16
C SER A 184 11.69 9.74 -5.81
N SER A 185 10.77 8.84 -6.15
CA SER A 185 9.34 8.96 -5.83
C SER A 185 9.06 8.96 -4.32
N TYR A 186 10.02 8.51 -3.48
CA TYR A 186 9.90 8.63 -2.03
C TYR A 186 9.71 10.07 -1.56
N LYS A 187 10.22 11.05 -2.34
CA LYS A 187 10.11 12.49 -2.02
C LYS A 187 8.67 13.01 -2.00
N ARG A 188 7.72 12.25 -2.58
CA ARG A 188 6.29 12.61 -2.55
C ARG A 188 5.60 12.19 -1.26
N ALA A 189 6.24 11.35 -0.45
CA ALA A 189 5.69 10.91 0.82
C ALA A 189 5.89 11.98 1.90
N ASP A 190 4.91 12.10 2.80
CA ASP A 190 5.00 12.91 4.02
C ASP A 190 5.61 12.07 5.15
N ILE A 191 5.24 10.78 5.17
CA ILE A 191 5.79 9.80 6.11
C ILE A 191 6.39 8.64 5.34
N ILE A 192 7.58 8.20 5.78
CA ILE A 192 8.21 6.95 5.35
C ILE A 192 8.21 5.99 6.53
N ILE A 193 7.74 4.77 6.32
CA ILE A 193 7.72 3.74 7.36
C ILE A 193 8.54 2.54 6.87
N VAL A 194 9.61 2.24 7.60
CA VAL A 194 10.35 0.99 7.45
C VAL A 194 9.63 -0.07 8.25
N THR A 195 9.06 -1.05 7.57
CA THR A 195 8.25 -2.11 8.15
C THR A 195 9.05 -3.39 8.37
N LYS A 196 8.48 -4.32 9.12
CA LYS A 196 9.07 -5.63 9.42
C LYS A 196 10.44 -5.57 10.10
N CYS A 197 10.70 -4.51 10.83
CA CYS A 197 11.87 -4.45 11.71
C CYS A 197 11.77 -5.55 12.77
N SER A 198 12.90 -6.18 13.09
CA SER A 198 12.96 -7.19 14.16
C SER A 198 12.76 -6.56 15.54
N ASP A 199 12.36 -7.35 16.54
CA ASP A 199 12.24 -6.87 17.92
C ASP A 199 13.58 -6.37 18.49
N ASN A 200 14.71 -6.86 17.99
CA ASN A 200 16.07 -6.47 18.38
C ASN A 200 16.67 -5.35 17.50
N PHE A 201 15.82 -4.55 16.87
CA PHE A 201 16.25 -3.49 15.96
C PHE A 201 16.95 -2.35 16.73
N SER A 202 18.27 -2.21 16.52
CA SER A 202 19.15 -1.31 17.29
C SER A 202 19.09 0.14 16.81
N GLY A 203 19.53 1.06 17.68
CA GLY A 203 19.71 2.48 17.34
C GLY A 203 20.67 2.68 16.16
N ALA A 204 21.79 1.96 16.14
CA ALA A 204 22.77 2.02 15.05
C ALA A 204 22.17 1.61 13.69
N GLN A 205 21.32 0.59 13.67
CA GLN A 205 20.60 0.18 12.45
C GLN A 205 19.61 1.27 11.98
N LYS A 206 18.94 1.95 12.93
CA LYS A 206 18.06 3.09 12.61
C LYS A 206 18.85 4.22 11.95
N GLU A 207 19.98 4.59 12.51
CA GLU A 207 20.86 5.65 11.98
C GLU A 207 21.37 5.29 10.59
N GLN A 208 21.83 4.05 10.39
CA GLN A 208 22.30 3.56 9.10
C GLN A 208 21.22 3.66 8.02
N ILE A 209 19.98 3.19 8.31
CA ILE A 209 18.87 3.24 7.36
C ILE A 209 18.44 4.68 7.11
N THR A 210 18.41 5.52 8.14
CA THR A 210 18.09 6.95 8.00
C THR A 210 19.10 7.64 7.08
N ALA A 211 20.39 7.36 7.25
CA ALA A 211 21.46 7.89 6.39
C ALA A 211 21.37 7.36 4.95
N GLU A 212 20.84 6.16 4.74
CA GLU A 212 20.62 5.56 3.42
C GLU A 212 19.40 6.13 2.71
N ILE A 213 18.26 6.21 3.37
CA ILE A 213 17.00 6.74 2.81
C ILE A 213 17.10 8.23 2.55
N LYS A 214 17.80 8.97 3.43
CA LYS A 214 17.97 10.44 3.37
C LYS A 214 16.62 11.16 3.29
N PRO A 215 15.75 11.02 4.29
CA PRO A 215 14.46 11.71 4.27
C PRO A 215 14.68 13.22 4.18
N THR A 216 13.82 13.92 3.47
CA THR A 216 13.84 15.38 3.35
C THR A 216 13.41 16.01 4.68
N ALA A 217 13.68 17.30 4.88
CA ALA A 217 13.31 18.02 6.11
C ALA A 217 11.78 18.03 6.42
N ARG A 218 10.94 17.77 5.41
CA ARG A 218 9.48 17.71 5.55
C ARG A 218 8.98 16.31 5.90
N GLN A 219 9.82 15.28 5.74
CA GLN A 219 9.44 13.90 5.90
C GLN A 219 9.73 13.39 7.31
N GLN A 220 8.83 12.59 7.84
CA GLN A 220 9.07 11.85 9.07
C GLN A 220 9.37 10.38 8.71
N LEU A 221 10.36 9.80 9.39
CA LEU A 221 10.76 8.40 9.22
C LEU A 221 10.43 7.60 10.48
N PHE A 222 9.66 6.54 10.31
CA PHE A 222 9.29 5.61 11.38
C PHE A 222 9.79 4.20 11.08
N PHE A 223 9.93 3.40 12.15
CA PHE A 223 10.33 2.00 12.11
C PHE A 223 9.31 1.18 12.85
N THR A 224 8.78 0.13 12.21
CA THR A 224 7.71 -0.70 12.78
C THR A 224 8.01 -2.19 12.61
N GLY A 225 7.66 -2.97 13.62
CA GLY A 225 7.59 -4.43 13.55
C GLY A 225 6.16 -4.91 13.31
N ILE A 226 6.00 -6.15 12.87
CA ILE A 226 4.69 -6.81 12.77
C ILE A 226 4.61 -7.82 13.91
N ARG A 227 3.61 -7.66 14.78
CA ARG A 227 3.29 -8.65 15.79
C ARG A 227 2.00 -9.36 15.42
N TYR A 228 2.07 -10.67 15.36
CA TYR A 228 0.90 -11.49 15.13
C TYR A 228 0.23 -11.79 16.47
N GLY A 229 -1.08 -11.50 16.57
CA GLY A 229 -1.91 -11.90 17.70
C GLY A 229 -2.30 -13.38 17.65
N ALA A 230 -3.10 -13.82 18.61
CA ALA A 230 -3.71 -15.14 18.53
C ALA A 230 -4.64 -15.22 17.30
N PRO A 231 -4.59 -16.32 16.54
CA PRO A 231 -5.47 -16.48 15.40
C PRO A 231 -6.93 -16.51 15.84
N CYS A 232 -7.76 -15.76 15.16
CA CYS A 232 -9.20 -15.72 15.43
C CYS A 232 -9.98 -15.92 14.13
N HIS A 233 -11.17 -16.47 14.27
CA HIS A 233 -12.09 -16.60 13.14
C HIS A 233 -12.57 -15.20 12.71
N ILE A 234 -12.48 -14.88 11.41
CA ILE A 234 -12.71 -13.53 10.91
C ILE A 234 -14.13 -13.00 11.18
N ILE A 235 -15.13 -13.87 11.11
CA ILE A 235 -16.55 -13.51 11.32
C ILE A 235 -16.92 -13.57 12.82
N THR A 236 -16.64 -14.71 13.48
CA THR A 236 -17.08 -14.94 14.85
C THR A 236 -16.15 -14.33 15.90
N ARG A 237 -14.95 -13.90 15.48
CA ARG A 237 -13.86 -13.39 16.35
C ARG A 237 -13.44 -14.34 17.47
N GLY A 238 -13.91 -15.59 17.44
CA GLY A 238 -13.51 -16.61 18.39
C GLY A 238 -12.02 -16.95 18.26
N ILE A 239 -11.28 -16.93 19.36
CA ILE A 239 -9.86 -17.33 19.39
C ILE A 239 -9.78 -18.82 19.14
N LYS A 240 -9.05 -19.25 18.11
CA LYS A 240 -8.81 -20.64 17.79
C LYS A 240 -7.40 -21.04 18.23
N ARG A 241 -7.28 -22.07 19.06
CA ARG A 241 -5.97 -22.69 19.31
C ARG A 241 -5.54 -23.44 18.06
N MET A 242 -4.40 -23.05 17.49
CA MET A 242 -3.83 -23.74 16.34
C MET A 242 -3.19 -25.06 16.78
N SER A 243 -3.56 -26.16 16.13
CA SER A 243 -2.79 -27.41 16.14
C SER A 243 -1.91 -27.47 14.87
N LYS A 244 -0.93 -28.40 14.85
CA LYS A 244 -0.10 -28.61 13.66
C LYS A 244 -0.89 -29.03 12.41
N GLU A 245 -2.13 -29.48 12.59
CA GLU A 245 -3.05 -29.93 11.53
C GLU A 245 -4.08 -28.87 11.13
N THR A 246 -4.00 -27.66 11.70
CA THR A 246 -4.95 -26.59 11.36
C THR A 246 -4.54 -25.96 10.04
N GLU A 247 -5.31 -26.18 8.98
CA GLU A 247 -5.18 -25.45 7.73
C GLU A 247 -5.54 -23.98 7.97
N VAL A 248 -4.66 -23.10 7.57
CA VAL A 248 -4.86 -21.64 7.57
C VAL A 248 -4.98 -21.22 6.13
N LEU A 249 -6.14 -20.74 5.78
CA LEU A 249 -6.41 -20.11 4.47
C LEU A 249 -5.73 -18.74 4.36
#